data_8118ade5988ecce3c38d95ef8f3a6791
#
_entry.id   8118ade5988ecce3c38d95ef8f3a6791
#
_cell.length_a   1.000
_cell.length_b   1.000
_cell.length_c   1.000
_cell.angle_alpha   90.00
_cell.angle_beta   90.00
_cell.angle_gamma   90.00
#
_symmetry.space_group_name_H-M   'P 1'
#
loop_
_entity.id
_entity.type
_entity.pdbx_description
1 polymer ?
#
loop_
_entity_poly.entity_id
_entity_poly.type
_entity_poly.pdbx_seq_one_letter_code
_entity_poly.pdbx_strand_id
1 'polypeptide(L)'
;TDYRDHIPASFYNLMYHDLYLLHPFLRTKKLKNLNVIDKNNTLHFEIKFDKVKVEFLYDRKSKKDTQHSVLGVNFSKHTNDALYDMIKKVLNNDVDYTLNKEQCLFASQMIDEFKKRIYKSVAVVGGGIFGCTVAWKLAKEGYKVDLFEKNDNIITQASNINQYRLHRGYHYPRSKETAIQSQWGETSFIKEYGNAIVNGNVEHYYCIAKEDRLVNPKQYWTFLNEINLPYVEKKLDFIDKNVVDLVVQVKEFLFSSDKLRKICWDKLNKYGVDVMLNTKYVDSKYNNDDYVINTTYANLNQLLPINKQRDYQFELCEKPVIKLPKQYKNKSVVIMDGPFMCIDPYGDTGWHVMGNVVHAIHSTNVGKFPEYDKKFDDLLNKGIVKNPPITNINKFIESAKMFFKDIEKAKHIGSMFTFR
;
A
#
# COMPACT_ATOMS: atom_id res chain seq x y z
N THR A 1 -12.93 -10.49 19.52
CA THR A 1 -12.54 -9.19 18.88
C THR A 1 -12.33 -8.18 19.98
N ASP A 2 -11.16 -7.57 20.01
CA ASP A 2 -10.79 -6.60 21.04
C ASP A 2 -11.62 -5.32 20.80
N TYR A 3 -12.57 -5.04 21.70
CA TYR A 3 -13.52 -3.91 21.62
C TYR A 3 -12.83 -2.54 21.52
N ARG A 4 -11.54 -2.47 21.85
CA ARG A 4 -10.75 -1.25 21.82
C ARG A 4 -10.57 -0.70 20.41
N ASP A 5 -10.75 -1.53 19.38
CA ASP A 5 -10.56 -1.19 17.99
C ASP A 5 -11.75 -0.42 17.38
N HIS A 6 -12.87 -0.23 18.13
CA HIS A 6 -14.11 0.30 17.56
C HIS A 6 -14.86 1.33 18.43
N ILE A 7 -14.13 2.11 19.24
CA ILE A 7 -14.78 3.19 19.99
C ILE A 7 -15.24 4.29 19.04
N PRO A 8 -16.55 4.52 18.85
CA PRO A 8 -17.04 5.55 17.93
C PRO A 8 -16.58 6.95 18.32
N ALA A 9 -16.32 7.81 17.33
CA ALA A 9 -15.93 9.21 17.56
C ALA A 9 -16.93 9.97 18.43
N SER A 10 -18.22 9.60 18.39
CA SER A 10 -19.28 10.18 19.24
C SER A 10 -18.99 10.03 20.73
N PHE A 11 -18.36 8.96 21.18
CA PHE A 11 -18.00 8.79 22.59
C PHE A 11 -16.91 9.74 23.03
N TYR A 12 -15.94 10.06 22.16
CA TYR A 12 -14.92 11.05 22.48
C TYR A 12 -15.50 12.45 22.57
N ASN A 13 -16.53 12.75 21.77
CA ASN A 13 -17.23 14.04 21.87
C ASN A 13 -17.98 14.17 23.20
N LEU A 14 -18.67 13.11 23.66
CA LEU A 14 -19.30 13.10 24.97
C LEU A 14 -18.26 13.24 26.10
N MET A 15 -17.21 12.45 26.05
CA MET A 15 -16.11 12.49 27.02
C MET A 15 -15.40 13.86 27.05
N TYR A 16 -15.31 14.56 25.92
CA TYR A 16 -14.76 15.90 25.83
C TYR A 16 -15.51 16.88 26.77
N HIS A 17 -16.83 16.84 26.73
CA HIS A 17 -17.66 17.69 27.59
C HIS A 17 -17.49 17.34 29.08
N ASP A 18 -17.43 16.07 29.41
CA ASP A 18 -17.22 15.62 30.78
C ASP A 18 -15.83 16.01 31.30
N LEU A 19 -14.78 15.85 30.50
CA LEU A 19 -13.41 16.28 30.85
C LEU A 19 -13.28 17.79 30.98
N TYR A 20 -13.98 18.55 30.14
CA TYR A 20 -14.04 20.02 30.24
C TYR A 20 -14.58 20.44 31.59
N LEU A 21 -15.68 19.83 32.06
CA LEU A 21 -16.27 20.10 33.36
C LEU A 21 -15.39 19.64 34.53
N LEU A 22 -14.60 18.57 34.35
CA LEU A 22 -13.71 18.05 35.38
C LEU A 22 -12.36 18.75 35.46
N HIS A 23 -12.04 19.64 34.55
CA HIS A 23 -10.76 20.37 34.51
C HIS A 23 -10.37 21.00 35.87
N PRO A 24 -11.24 21.68 36.62
CA PRO A 24 -10.84 22.30 37.90
C PRO A 24 -10.31 21.26 38.90
N PHE A 25 -10.77 20.02 38.83
CA PHE A 25 -10.40 18.95 39.74
C PHE A 25 -9.19 18.14 39.26
N LEU A 26 -8.96 18.08 37.93
CA LEU A 26 -7.98 17.19 37.31
C LEU A 26 -6.74 17.91 36.76
N ARG A 27 -6.74 19.23 36.55
CA ARG A 27 -5.69 20.01 35.89
C ARG A 27 -4.28 19.80 36.42
N THR A 28 -4.16 19.52 37.73
CA THR A 28 -2.86 19.27 38.39
C THR A 28 -2.54 17.80 38.60
N LYS A 29 -3.39 16.90 38.11
CA LYS A 29 -3.26 15.46 38.33
C LYS A 29 -2.67 14.76 37.11
N LYS A 30 -1.81 13.81 37.35
CA LYS A 30 -1.21 12.98 36.28
C LYS A 30 -2.06 11.75 36.02
N LEU A 31 -2.34 11.46 34.76
CA LEU A 31 -2.97 10.24 34.32
C LEU A 31 -2.06 9.04 34.64
N LYS A 32 -2.52 8.11 35.44
CA LYS A 32 -1.78 6.91 35.86
C LYS A 32 -2.22 5.66 35.11
N ASN A 33 -3.53 5.44 35.04
CA ASN A 33 -4.08 4.26 34.42
C ASN A 33 -5.39 4.59 33.69
N LEU A 34 -5.65 3.83 32.64
CA LEU A 34 -6.89 3.83 31.89
C LEU A 34 -7.29 2.39 31.64
N ASN A 35 -8.48 2.00 32.05
CA ASN A 35 -9.10 0.71 31.76
C ASN A 35 -10.41 0.97 31.03
N VAL A 36 -10.67 0.20 29.96
CA VAL A 36 -11.89 0.31 29.16
C VAL A 36 -12.57 -1.05 29.13
N ILE A 37 -13.84 -1.05 29.52
CA ILE A 37 -14.66 -2.26 29.59
C ILE A 37 -15.87 -2.06 28.66
N ASP A 38 -15.98 -2.91 27.64
CA ASP A 38 -17.13 -2.93 26.75
C ASP A 38 -17.97 -4.21 27.03
N LYS A 39 -19.11 -4.03 27.66
CA LYS A 39 -20.03 -5.14 27.96
C LYS A 39 -21.48 -4.71 27.72
N ASN A 40 -22.26 -5.57 27.09
CA ASN A 40 -23.72 -5.43 26.97
C ASN A 40 -24.19 -4.06 26.47
N ASN A 41 -23.53 -3.50 25.46
CA ASN A 41 -23.77 -2.17 24.89
C ASN A 41 -23.39 -0.99 25.80
N THR A 42 -22.71 -1.22 26.88
CA THR A 42 -22.22 -0.18 27.78
C THR A 42 -20.71 -0.06 27.64
N LEU A 43 -20.22 1.14 27.43
CA LEU A 43 -18.80 1.47 27.40
C LEU A 43 -18.42 2.15 28.71
N HIS A 44 -17.58 1.50 29.48
CA HIS A 44 -17.15 1.97 30.79
C HIS A 44 -15.65 2.29 30.76
N PHE A 45 -15.30 3.55 31.03
CA PHE A 45 -13.93 4.02 31.20
C PHE A 45 -13.64 4.18 32.70
N GLU A 46 -12.67 3.45 33.20
CA GLU A 46 -12.11 3.63 34.54
C GLU A 46 -10.75 4.35 34.41
N ILE A 47 -10.65 5.57 34.87
CA ILE A 47 -9.49 6.42 34.70
C ILE A 47 -8.92 6.80 36.07
N LYS A 48 -7.65 6.54 36.29
CA LYS A 48 -6.96 6.90 37.52
C LYS A 48 -6.00 8.06 37.29
N PHE A 49 -6.25 9.16 37.95
CA PHE A 49 -5.39 10.32 38.04
C PHE A 49 -4.79 10.42 39.43
N ASP A 50 -3.50 10.15 39.63
CA ASP A 50 -2.83 10.10 40.93
C ASP A 50 -3.68 9.34 41.97
N LYS A 51 -4.31 10.05 42.94
CA LYS A 51 -5.18 9.49 43.97
C LYS A 51 -6.68 9.58 43.61
N VAL A 52 -7.02 10.13 42.43
CA VAL A 52 -8.40 10.32 42.00
C VAL A 52 -8.77 9.26 40.99
N LYS A 53 -9.89 8.55 41.21
CA LYS A 53 -10.52 7.65 40.22
C LYS A 53 -11.70 8.35 39.59
N VAL A 54 -11.78 8.36 38.28
CA VAL A 54 -12.91 8.87 37.50
C VAL A 54 -13.47 7.73 36.67
N GLU A 55 -14.77 7.59 36.66
CA GLU A 55 -15.48 6.60 35.86
C GLU A 55 -16.44 7.30 34.92
N PHE A 56 -16.38 6.93 33.64
CA PHE A 56 -17.34 7.35 32.62
C PHE A 56 -18.10 6.11 32.16
N LEU A 57 -19.43 6.19 32.20
CA LEU A 57 -20.31 5.11 31.78
C LEU A 57 -21.23 5.60 30.66
N TYR A 58 -21.08 5.02 29.48
CA TYR A 58 -21.88 5.36 28.31
C TYR A 58 -22.71 4.15 27.86
N ASP A 59 -24.05 4.28 27.90
CA ASP A 59 -24.98 3.26 27.44
C ASP A 59 -25.40 3.53 25.99
N ARG A 60 -25.06 2.64 25.08
CA ARG A 60 -25.32 2.75 23.64
C ARG A 60 -26.80 2.59 23.26
N LYS A 61 -27.64 2.05 24.13
CA LYS A 61 -29.04 1.75 23.87
C LYS A 61 -30.01 2.46 24.80
N SER A 62 -29.53 3.36 25.65
CA SER A 62 -30.41 4.10 26.51
C SER A 62 -31.41 4.92 25.68
N LYS A 63 -32.69 4.72 25.94
CA LYS A 63 -33.79 5.56 25.41
C LYS A 63 -34.13 6.70 26.41
N LYS A 64 -33.40 6.79 27.49
CA LYS A 64 -33.58 7.84 28.50
C LYS A 64 -32.78 9.06 28.06
N ASP A 65 -33.25 10.24 28.48
CA ASP A 65 -32.50 11.48 28.31
C ASP A 65 -31.09 11.35 28.93
N THR A 66 -30.10 11.98 28.30
CA THR A 66 -28.74 12.01 28.79
C THR A 66 -28.69 12.54 30.21
N GLN A 67 -28.25 11.73 31.14
CA GLN A 67 -28.11 12.12 32.55
C GLN A 67 -26.62 12.29 32.87
N HIS A 68 -26.23 13.46 33.32
CA HIS A 68 -24.90 13.75 33.82
C HIS A 68 -24.93 13.74 35.37
N SER A 69 -24.16 12.88 35.97
CA SER A 69 -24.01 12.85 37.44
C SER A 69 -22.51 12.78 37.80
N VAL A 70 -22.10 13.57 38.77
CA VAL A 70 -20.76 13.54 39.34
C VAL A 70 -20.90 13.29 40.85
N LEU A 71 -20.23 12.25 41.34
CA LEU A 71 -20.30 11.84 42.75
C LEU A 71 -21.75 11.63 43.28
N GLY A 72 -22.64 11.10 42.42
CA GLY A 72 -24.03 10.86 42.76
C GLY A 72 -24.94 12.09 42.70
N VAL A 73 -24.42 13.25 42.40
CA VAL A 73 -25.20 14.49 42.17
C VAL A 73 -25.61 14.56 40.71
N ASN A 74 -26.91 14.53 40.44
CA ASN A 74 -27.47 14.59 39.09
C ASN A 74 -27.57 16.07 38.61
N PHE A 75 -26.81 16.41 37.56
CA PHE A 75 -26.81 17.76 36.96
C PHE A 75 -27.86 17.92 35.86
N SER A 76 -28.62 16.87 35.54
CA SER A 76 -29.60 16.90 34.44
C SER A 76 -30.91 17.63 34.75
N LYS A 77 -31.05 18.22 35.91
CA LYS A 77 -32.28 18.90 36.37
C LYS A 77 -32.23 20.44 36.20
N HIS A 78 -31.36 20.96 35.35
CA HIS A 78 -31.44 22.41 35.06
C HIS A 78 -32.48 22.63 33.97
N THR A 79 -33.49 23.41 34.33
CA THR A 79 -34.63 23.84 33.46
C THR A 79 -34.23 24.90 32.45
N ASN A 80 -32.98 25.34 32.44
CA ASN A 80 -32.50 26.39 31.55
C ASN A 80 -31.76 25.83 30.37
N ASP A 81 -31.99 26.42 29.18
CA ASP A 81 -31.26 26.15 27.98
C ASP A 81 -29.79 26.57 28.17
N ALA A 82 -28.90 25.56 28.37
CA ALA A 82 -27.47 25.80 28.59
C ALA A 82 -26.82 26.60 27.46
N LEU A 83 -27.32 26.42 26.23
CA LEU A 83 -26.87 27.18 25.05
C LEU A 83 -27.29 28.65 25.15
N TYR A 84 -28.53 28.92 25.59
CA TYR A 84 -29.02 30.25 25.81
C TYR A 84 -28.20 30.97 26.87
N ASP A 85 -27.95 30.34 28.01
CA ASP A 85 -27.15 30.90 29.11
C ASP A 85 -25.69 31.17 28.65
N MET A 86 -25.12 30.29 27.87
CA MET A 86 -23.80 30.46 27.27
C MET A 86 -23.78 31.69 26.32
N ILE A 87 -24.75 31.77 25.40
CA ILE A 87 -24.86 32.92 24.49
C ILE A 87 -25.03 34.24 25.28
N LYS A 88 -25.85 34.24 26.29
CA LYS A 88 -26.08 35.40 27.13
C LYS A 88 -24.81 35.87 27.87
N LYS A 89 -24.02 34.92 28.40
CA LYS A 89 -22.72 35.24 29.01
C LYS A 89 -21.73 35.81 28.00
N VAL A 90 -21.66 35.24 26.78
CA VAL A 90 -20.80 35.78 25.71
C VAL A 90 -21.20 37.21 25.33
N LEU A 91 -22.50 37.46 25.13
CA LEU A 91 -23.03 38.79 24.78
C LEU A 91 -22.81 39.81 25.87
N ASN A 92 -22.79 39.38 27.13
CA ASN A 92 -22.56 40.28 28.29
C ASN A 92 -21.08 40.43 28.65
N ASN A 93 -20.17 39.87 27.87
CA ASN A 93 -18.72 39.83 28.17
C ASN A 93 -18.38 39.18 29.54
N ASP A 94 -19.22 38.27 30.03
CA ASP A 94 -19.10 37.55 31.30
C ASP A 94 -18.51 36.15 31.12
N VAL A 95 -17.54 36.02 30.22
CA VAL A 95 -16.85 34.77 29.95
C VAL A 95 -15.35 34.92 30.23
N ASP A 96 -14.84 34.08 31.12
CA ASP A 96 -13.40 33.93 31.28
C ASP A 96 -12.82 33.14 30.11
N TYR A 97 -12.43 33.85 29.04
CA TYR A 97 -11.85 33.21 27.84
C TYR A 97 -10.55 32.49 28.10
N THR A 98 -9.78 32.93 29.11
CA THR A 98 -8.52 32.26 29.48
C THR A 98 -8.80 30.90 30.11
N LEU A 99 -9.70 30.87 31.09
CA LEU A 99 -10.12 29.61 31.73
C LEU A 99 -10.80 28.66 30.73
N ASN A 100 -11.68 29.19 29.87
CA ASN A 100 -12.32 28.39 28.83
C ASN A 100 -11.28 27.74 27.87
N LYS A 101 -10.29 28.53 27.43
CA LYS A 101 -9.19 28.02 26.59
C LYS A 101 -8.40 26.93 27.31
N GLU A 102 -8.07 27.10 28.57
CA GLU A 102 -7.37 26.09 29.38
C GLU A 102 -8.18 24.79 29.49
N GLN A 103 -9.49 24.89 29.75
CA GLN A 103 -10.39 23.75 29.85
C GLN A 103 -10.51 22.99 28.53
N CYS A 104 -10.64 23.70 27.39
CA CYS A 104 -10.69 23.12 26.07
C CYS A 104 -9.38 22.41 25.71
N LEU A 105 -8.25 23.02 25.99
CA LEU A 105 -6.93 22.42 25.77
C LEU A 105 -6.73 21.17 26.61
N PHE A 106 -7.10 21.22 27.88
CA PHE A 106 -7.01 20.07 28.79
C PHE A 106 -7.87 18.90 28.28
N ALA A 107 -9.13 19.15 27.92
CA ALA A 107 -10.04 18.11 27.46
C ALA A 107 -9.51 17.48 26.15
N SER A 108 -9.04 18.29 25.20
CA SER A 108 -8.44 17.80 23.96
C SER A 108 -7.19 16.97 24.22
N GLN A 109 -6.27 17.45 25.05
CA GLN A 109 -5.04 16.73 25.39
C GLN A 109 -5.33 15.39 26.09
N MET A 110 -6.33 15.36 26.99
CA MET A 110 -6.72 14.11 27.66
C MET A 110 -7.32 13.10 26.67
N ILE A 111 -8.14 13.54 25.73
CA ILE A 111 -8.68 12.66 24.70
C ILE A 111 -7.56 12.10 23.82
N ASP A 112 -6.61 12.93 23.42
CA ASP A 112 -5.47 12.47 22.63
C ASP A 112 -4.63 11.46 23.41
N GLU A 113 -4.41 11.69 24.70
CA GLU A 113 -3.70 10.76 25.58
C GLU A 113 -4.47 9.44 25.75
N PHE A 114 -5.81 9.50 25.85
CA PHE A 114 -6.65 8.31 25.91
C PHE A 114 -6.60 7.52 24.61
N LYS A 115 -6.70 8.19 23.46
CA LYS A 115 -6.56 7.55 22.15
C LYS A 115 -5.23 6.82 22.03
N LYS A 116 -4.12 7.45 22.41
CA LYS A 116 -2.79 6.81 22.41
C LYS A 116 -2.73 5.54 23.27
N ARG A 117 -3.47 5.48 24.39
CA ARG A 117 -3.48 4.33 25.29
C ARG A 117 -4.50 3.26 24.92
N ILE A 118 -5.53 3.61 24.18
CA ILE A 118 -6.61 2.70 23.78
C ILE A 118 -6.28 2.03 22.45
N TYR A 119 -5.81 2.81 21.48
CA TYR A 119 -5.46 2.28 20.16
C TYR A 119 -4.07 1.65 20.22
N LYS A 120 -4.00 0.41 19.76
CA LYS A 120 -2.72 -0.23 19.51
C LYS A 120 -2.02 0.50 18.36
N SER A 121 -0.73 0.79 18.56
CA SER A 121 0.11 1.41 17.55
C SER A 121 0.78 0.37 16.68
N VAL A 122 0.91 0.67 15.40
CA VAL A 122 1.53 -0.22 14.41
C VAL A 122 2.52 0.56 13.57
N ALA A 123 3.79 0.22 13.66
CA ALA A 123 4.79 0.66 12.71
C ALA A 123 4.73 -0.23 11.46
N VAL A 124 4.42 0.34 10.31
CA VAL A 124 4.55 -0.33 9.02
C VAL A 124 5.83 0.18 8.35
N VAL A 125 6.77 -0.73 8.05
CA VAL A 125 8.07 -0.36 7.50
C VAL A 125 8.16 -0.73 6.03
N GLY A 126 8.31 0.29 5.18
CA GLY A 126 8.36 0.21 3.73
C GLY A 126 7.11 0.72 3.04
N GLY A 127 7.23 1.84 2.31
CA GLY A 127 6.15 2.52 1.58
C GLY A 127 5.86 1.96 0.19
N GLY A 128 6.13 0.66 -0.07
CA GLY A 128 5.69 -0.05 -1.26
C GLY A 128 4.18 -0.34 -1.24
N ILE A 129 3.66 -0.98 -2.30
CA ILE A 129 2.22 -1.29 -2.42
C ILE A 129 1.71 -2.10 -1.22
N PHE A 130 2.49 -3.06 -0.72
CA PHE A 130 2.10 -3.87 0.43
C PHE A 130 2.04 -3.03 1.70
N GLY A 131 3.07 -2.21 1.99
CA GLY A 131 3.07 -1.36 3.17
C GLY A 131 1.95 -0.33 3.16
N CYS A 132 1.75 0.37 2.05
CA CYS A 132 0.62 1.30 1.90
C CYS A 132 -0.72 0.60 2.12
N THR A 133 -0.90 -0.63 1.55
CA THR A 133 -2.15 -1.39 1.67
C THR A 133 -2.41 -1.82 3.11
N VAL A 134 -1.39 -2.35 3.78
CA VAL A 134 -1.48 -2.77 5.19
C VAL A 134 -1.77 -1.55 6.07
N ALA A 135 -1.02 -0.46 5.88
CA ALA A 135 -1.16 0.75 6.69
C ALA A 135 -2.58 1.33 6.66
N TRP A 136 -3.12 1.62 5.46
CA TRP A 136 -4.46 2.19 5.40
C TRP A 136 -5.57 1.22 5.83
N LYS A 137 -5.39 -0.10 5.64
CA LYS A 137 -6.36 -1.10 6.11
C LYS A 137 -6.39 -1.18 7.63
N LEU A 138 -5.24 -1.22 8.28
CA LEU A 138 -5.15 -1.20 9.74
C LEU A 138 -5.69 0.10 10.32
N ALA A 139 -5.34 1.25 9.74
CA ALA A 139 -5.88 2.53 10.17
C ALA A 139 -7.41 2.60 10.02
N LYS A 140 -7.95 2.02 8.94
CA LYS A 140 -9.41 1.88 8.75
C LYS A 140 -10.07 1.03 9.84
N GLU A 141 -9.38 0.02 10.35
CA GLU A 141 -9.84 -0.84 11.45
C GLU A 141 -9.59 -0.21 12.85
N GLY A 142 -9.06 1.01 12.92
CA GLY A 142 -8.92 1.77 14.16
C GLY A 142 -7.54 1.71 14.81
N TYR A 143 -6.54 1.10 14.20
CA TYR A 143 -5.16 1.15 14.70
C TYR A 143 -4.55 2.54 14.46
N LYS A 144 -3.69 2.99 15.39
CA LYS A 144 -2.79 4.10 15.11
C LYS A 144 -1.63 3.56 14.26
N VAL A 145 -1.46 4.08 13.06
CA VAL A 145 -0.46 3.53 12.12
C VAL A 145 0.54 4.59 11.70
N ASP A 146 1.81 4.27 11.92
CA ASP A 146 2.96 5.04 11.44
C ASP A 146 3.60 4.26 10.27
N LEU A 147 3.64 4.87 9.07
CA LEU A 147 4.27 4.29 7.88
C LEU A 147 5.65 4.91 7.66
N PHE A 148 6.70 4.11 7.76
CA PHE A 148 8.08 4.53 7.56
C PHE A 148 8.56 4.21 6.14
N GLU A 149 9.01 5.22 5.41
CA GLU A 149 9.64 5.06 4.09
C GLU A 149 10.97 5.81 4.04
N LYS A 150 12.04 5.11 3.64
CA LYS A 150 13.39 5.67 3.57
C LYS A 150 13.59 6.67 2.43
N ASN A 151 12.77 6.59 1.39
CA ASN A 151 12.82 7.48 0.24
C ASN A 151 11.93 8.71 0.46
N ASP A 152 12.04 9.66 -0.45
CA ASP A 152 11.27 10.91 -0.47
C ASP A 152 9.80 10.74 -0.89
N ASN A 153 9.40 9.53 -1.32
CA ASN A 153 8.02 9.22 -1.69
C ASN A 153 7.73 7.72 -1.52
N ILE A 154 6.44 7.38 -1.47
CA ILE A 154 5.96 6.00 -1.52
C ILE A 154 5.95 5.47 -2.97
N ILE A 155 5.88 4.15 -3.14
CA ILE A 155 5.81 3.50 -4.48
C ILE A 155 6.97 3.96 -5.39
N THR A 156 8.21 3.82 -4.94
CA THR A 156 9.39 4.29 -5.67
C THR A 156 10.29 3.18 -6.19
N GLN A 157 10.26 1.99 -5.59
CA GLN A 157 11.14 0.87 -5.94
C GLN A 157 10.42 -0.20 -6.80
N ALA A 158 10.46 -1.47 -6.44
CA ALA A 158 9.86 -2.56 -7.21
C ALA A 158 8.36 -2.35 -7.51
N SER A 159 7.61 -1.65 -6.64
CA SER A 159 6.21 -1.27 -6.89
C SER A 159 6.05 -0.23 -8.01
N ASN A 160 7.10 0.53 -8.33
CA ASN A 160 7.14 1.48 -9.44
C ASN A 160 7.84 0.91 -10.68
N ILE A 161 8.82 0.02 -10.50
CA ILE A 161 9.68 -0.48 -11.57
C ILE A 161 9.36 -1.96 -11.82
N ASN A 162 8.47 -2.21 -12.77
CA ASN A 162 8.01 -3.55 -13.13
C ASN A 162 7.48 -3.57 -14.58
N GLN A 163 6.67 -4.55 -14.97
CA GLN A 163 6.06 -4.64 -16.30
C GLN A 163 4.67 -4.00 -16.38
N TYR A 164 4.17 -3.47 -15.28
CA TYR A 164 2.86 -2.82 -15.13
C TYR A 164 1.66 -3.69 -15.52
N ARG A 165 1.85 -5.02 -15.65
CA ARG A 165 0.76 -5.96 -15.93
C ARG A 165 0.03 -6.35 -14.66
N LEU A 166 -1.29 -6.33 -14.74
CA LEU A 166 -2.15 -6.92 -13.75
C LEU A 166 -2.48 -8.35 -14.20
N HIS A 167 -1.66 -9.30 -13.75
CA HIS A 167 -1.75 -10.69 -14.18
C HIS A 167 -3.05 -11.34 -13.73
N ARG A 168 -3.71 -12.01 -14.70
CA ARG A 168 -4.91 -12.83 -14.48
C ARG A 168 -4.63 -14.33 -14.48
N GLY A 169 -3.39 -14.73 -14.59
CA GLY A 169 -2.97 -16.13 -14.55
C GLY A 169 -2.42 -16.68 -15.86
N TYR A 170 -2.61 -16.04 -17.00
CA TYR A 170 -2.14 -16.47 -18.31
C TYR A 170 -0.64 -16.74 -18.38
N HIS A 171 0.13 -16.05 -17.55
CA HIS A 171 1.60 -16.13 -17.50
C HIS A 171 2.14 -17.37 -16.79
N TYR A 172 1.29 -18.21 -16.16
CA TYR A 172 1.72 -19.27 -15.26
C TYR A 172 1.25 -20.68 -15.71
N PRO A 173 1.52 -21.13 -16.97
CA PRO A 173 1.01 -22.39 -17.48
C PRO A 173 1.54 -23.64 -16.75
N ARG A 174 2.67 -23.50 -16.01
CA ARG A 174 3.28 -24.59 -15.25
C ARG A 174 2.88 -24.60 -13.76
N SER A 175 2.08 -23.63 -13.33
CA SER A 175 1.61 -23.53 -11.93
C SER A 175 0.17 -23.08 -11.88
N LYS A 176 -0.75 -24.03 -11.88
CA LYS A 176 -2.19 -23.78 -11.80
C LYS A 176 -2.57 -23.02 -10.52
N GLU A 177 -1.91 -23.35 -9.41
CA GLU A 177 -2.11 -22.64 -8.14
C GLU A 177 -1.75 -21.17 -8.25
N THR A 178 -0.57 -20.83 -8.79
CA THR A 178 -0.14 -19.43 -8.99
C THR A 178 -1.10 -18.70 -9.94
N ALA A 179 -1.59 -19.37 -10.99
CA ALA A 179 -2.54 -18.78 -11.90
C ALA A 179 -3.87 -18.43 -11.21
N ILE A 180 -4.41 -19.32 -10.38
CA ILE A 180 -5.64 -19.09 -9.61
C ILE A 180 -5.43 -17.99 -8.58
N GLN A 181 -4.31 -17.96 -7.88
CA GLN A 181 -3.96 -16.87 -6.97
C GLN A 181 -3.89 -15.51 -7.69
N SER A 182 -3.39 -15.51 -8.94
CA SER A 182 -3.35 -14.28 -9.76
C SER A 182 -4.74 -13.79 -10.12
N GLN A 183 -5.71 -14.67 -10.39
CA GLN A 183 -7.12 -14.28 -10.62
C GLN A 183 -7.73 -13.62 -9.38
N TRP A 184 -7.47 -14.16 -8.19
CA TRP A 184 -7.91 -13.55 -6.94
C TRP A 184 -7.23 -12.20 -6.69
N GLY A 185 -5.92 -12.14 -6.99
CA GLY A 185 -5.13 -10.91 -6.89
C GLY A 185 -5.65 -9.81 -7.82
N GLU A 186 -5.96 -10.14 -9.07
CA GLU A 186 -6.58 -9.19 -10.03
C GLU A 186 -7.90 -8.64 -9.48
N THR A 187 -8.80 -9.52 -9.04
CA THR A 187 -10.10 -9.12 -8.49
C THR A 187 -9.95 -8.20 -7.28
N SER A 188 -9.04 -8.55 -6.38
CA SER A 188 -8.73 -7.73 -5.19
C SER A 188 -8.11 -6.38 -5.57
N PHE A 189 -7.17 -6.36 -6.52
CA PHE A 189 -6.56 -5.12 -7.01
C PHE A 189 -7.57 -4.19 -7.67
N ILE A 190 -8.44 -4.71 -8.52
CA ILE A 190 -9.50 -3.93 -9.19
C ILE A 190 -10.42 -3.29 -8.15
N LYS A 191 -10.82 -4.05 -7.14
CA LYS A 191 -11.66 -3.55 -6.04
C LYS A 191 -11.02 -2.38 -5.28
N GLU A 192 -9.74 -2.47 -5.01
CA GLU A 192 -9.04 -1.49 -4.16
C GLU A 192 -8.40 -0.35 -4.96
N TYR A 193 -7.90 -0.64 -6.16
CA TYR A 193 -7.04 0.21 -6.96
C TYR A 193 -7.48 0.31 -8.43
N GLY A 194 -8.75 0.02 -8.76
CA GLY A 194 -9.26 -0.02 -10.13
C GLY A 194 -9.01 1.26 -10.93
N ASN A 195 -9.01 2.43 -10.28
CA ASN A 195 -8.67 3.71 -10.92
C ASN A 195 -7.19 3.82 -11.34
N ALA A 196 -6.32 2.91 -10.91
CA ALA A 196 -4.95 2.83 -11.40
C ALA A 196 -4.85 2.12 -12.75
N ILE A 197 -5.89 1.41 -13.19
CA ILE A 197 -5.91 0.72 -14.47
C ILE A 197 -5.77 1.75 -15.60
N VAL A 198 -4.95 1.41 -16.59
CA VAL A 198 -4.77 2.22 -17.80
C VAL A 198 -6.01 2.04 -18.69
N ASN A 199 -6.77 3.12 -18.85
CA ASN A 199 -7.96 3.16 -19.72
C ASN A 199 -7.50 3.33 -21.18
N GLY A 200 -7.01 2.27 -21.78
CA GLY A 200 -6.63 2.27 -23.17
C GLY A 200 -7.10 0.97 -23.84
N ASN A 201 -7.31 1.01 -25.15
CA ASN A 201 -7.55 -0.19 -25.93
C ASN A 201 -6.24 -0.98 -26.07
N VAL A 202 -5.70 -1.46 -24.94
CA VAL A 202 -4.49 -2.29 -24.96
C VAL A 202 -4.90 -3.71 -25.31
N GLU A 203 -4.30 -4.24 -26.35
CA GLU A 203 -4.46 -5.62 -26.75
C GLU A 203 -3.33 -6.45 -26.14
N HIS A 204 -3.69 -7.47 -25.37
CA HIS A 204 -2.75 -8.35 -24.69
C HIS A 204 -2.62 -9.67 -25.45
N TYR A 205 -1.39 -10.07 -25.72
CA TYR A 205 -1.07 -11.30 -26.44
C TYR A 205 -0.06 -12.13 -25.68
N TYR A 206 -0.31 -13.45 -25.69
CA TYR A 206 0.65 -14.46 -25.28
C TYR A 206 1.01 -15.30 -26.49
N CYS A 207 2.30 -15.48 -26.71
CA CYS A 207 2.85 -16.18 -27.84
C CYS A 207 3.68 -17.37 -27.36
N ILE A 208 3.39 -18.58 -27.81
CA ILE A 208 4.17 -19.75 -27.47
C ILE A 208 5.27 -19.92 -28.54
N ALA A 209 6.51 -19.82 -28.09
CA ALA A 209 7.67 -20.00 -28.96
C ALA A 209 7.70 -21.42 -29.58
N LYS A 210 8.30 -21.56 -30.74
CA LYS A 210 8.42 -22.85 -31.42
C LYS A 210 9.52 -23.70 -30.82
N GLU A 211 10.68 -23.11 -30.59
CA GLU A 211 11.86 -23.75 -30.02
C GLU A 211 12.08 -23.29 -28.57
N ASP A 212 12.92 -23.98 -27.83
CA ASP A 212 13.36 -23.66 -26.45
C ASP A 212 12.23 -23.37 -25.44
N ARG A 213 11.03 -23.81 -25.72
CA ARG A 213 9.85 -23.66 -24.88
C ARG A 213 9.72 -24.79 -23.84
N LEU A 214 9.19 -24.44 -22.68
CA LEU A 214 8.88 -25.39 -21.61
C LEU A 214 7.43 -25.91 -21.68
N VAL A 215 6.55 -25.22 -22.42
CA VAL A 215 5.15 -25.55 -22.61
C VAL A 215 4.78 -25.45 -24.09
N ASN A 216 4.20 -26.50 -24.64
CA ASN A 216 3.74 -26.51 -26.03
C ASN A 216 2.28 -25.97 -26.16
N PRO A 217 1.80 -25.67 -27.40
CA PRO A 217 0.45 -25.15 -27.61
C PRO A 217 -0.66 -25.98 -26.99
N LYS A 218 -0.59 -27.34 -27.13
CA LYS A 218 -1.61 -28.21 -26.57
C LYS A 218 -1.67 -28.17 -25.04
N GLN A 219 -0.51 -28.13 -24.37
CA GLN A 219 -0.43 -27.97 -22.92
C GLN A 219 -0.99 -26.61 -22.49
N TYR A 220 -0.72 -25.53 -23.25
CA TYR A 220 -1.21 -24.21 -22.94
C TYR A 220 -2.74 -24.11 -23.11
N TRP A 221 -3.31 -24.67 -24.18
CA TRP A 221 -4.77 -24.74 -24.33
C TRP A 221 -5.43 -25.55 -23.21
N THR A 222 -4.87 -26.71 -22.88
CA THR A 222 -5.39 -27.51 -21.76
C THR A 222 -5.41 -26.70 -20.47
N PHE A 223 -4.30 -26.03 -20.15
CA PHE A 223 -4.20 -25.16 -18.98
C PHE A 223 -5.24 -24.04 -18.99
N LEU A 224 -5.38 -23.28 -20.09
CA LEU A 224 -6.35 -22.20 -20.19
C LEU A 224 -7.79 -22.66 -19.97
N ASN A 225 -8.15 -23.79 -20.55
CA ASN A 225 -9.48 -24.39 -20.40
C ASN A 225 -9.73 -24.89 -18.98
N GLU A 226 -8.75 -25.55 -18.35
CA GLU A 226 -8.87 -26.07 -16.98
C GLU A 226 -9.10 -25.00 -15.91
N ILE A 227 -8.58 -23.80 -16.11
CA ILE A 227 -8.74 -22.70 -15.17
C ILE A 227 -9.71 -21.61 -15.67
N ASN A 228 -10.45 -21.90 -16.74
CA ASN A 228 -11.49 -21.04 -17.35
C ASN A 228 -10.96 -19.65 -17.72
N LEU A 229 -9.78 -19.56 -18.31
CA LEU A 229 -9.25 -18.30 -18.87
C LEU A 229 -9.68 -18.13 -20.33
N PRO A 230 -10.47 -17.09 -20.65
CA PRO A 230 -10.93 -16.85 -22.02
C PRO A 230 -9.78 -16.38 -22.91
N TYR A 231 -9.69 -16.90 -24.11
CA TYR A 231 -8.71 -16.52 -25.13
C TYR A 231 -9.29 -16.60 -26.53
N VAL A 232 -8.65 -15.88 -27.47
CA VAL A 232 -8.96 -15.96 -28.90
C VAL A 232 -7.65 -16.12 -29.66
N GLU A 233 -7.54 -17.15 -30.50
CA GLU A 233 -6.37 -17.31 -31.36
C GLU A 233 -6.28 -16.20 -32.40
N LYS A 234 -5.08 -15.70 -32.63
CA LYS A 234 -4.80 -14.58 -33.53
C LYS A 234 -3.57 -14.87 -34.37
N LYS A 235 -3.44 -14.08 -35.44
CA LYS A 235 -2.20 -13.93 -36.22
C LYS A 235 -1.80 -12.47 -36.14
N LEU A 236 -0.54 -12.22 -35.91
CA LEU A 236 0.03 -10.86 -35.81
C LEU A 236 1.10 -10.68 -36.89
N ASP A 237 0.94 -9.68 -37.74
CA ASP A 237 1.85 -9.45 -38.90
C ASP A 237 3.26 -9.05 -38.47
N PHE A 238 3.39 -8.49 -37.26
CA PHE A 238 4.66 -8.07 -36.66
C PHE A 238 5.35 -9.16 -35.83
N ILE A 239 4.75 -10.34 -35.66
CA ILE A 239 5.36 -11.53 -35.08
C ILE A 239 5.84 -12.45 -36.21
N ASP A 240 7.04 -12.99 -36.07
CA ASP A 240 7.52 -13.98 -37.01
C ASP A 240 6.84 -15.34 -36.77
N LYS A 241 6.00 -15.74 -37.73
CA LYS A 241 5.28 -17.03 -37.72
C LYS A 241 6.18 -18.27 -37.77
N ASN A 242 7.45 -18.10 -38.15
CA ASN A 242 8.38 -19.25 -38.25
C ASN A 242 8.94 -19.61 -36.88
N VAL A 243 8.88 -18.74 -35.90
CA VAL A 243 9.44 -18.94 -34.54
C VAL A 243 8.39 -18.96 -33.43
N VAL A 244 7.11 -18.80 -33.78
CA VAL A 244 5.96 -18.85 -32.84
C VAL A 244 4.92 -19.82 -33.38
N ASP A 245 4.53 -20.79 -32.56
CA ASP A 245 3.52 -21.81 -32.91
C ASP A 245 2.10 -21.39 -32.57
N LEU A 246 1.91 -20.56 -31.54
CA LEU A 246 0.60 -20.14 -31.07
C LEU A 246 0.63 -18.68 -30.64
N VAL A 247 -0.38 -17.90 -31.06
CA VAL A 247 -0.65 -16.57 -30.54
C VAL A 247 -2.08 -16.53 -30.03
N VAL A 248 -2.26 -16.15 -28.78
CA VAL A 248 -3.58 -15.93 -28.19
C VAL A 248 -3.74 -14.49 -27.71
N GLN A 249 -4.86 -13.87 -28.07
CA GLN A 249 -5.30 -12.62 -27.47
C GLN A 249 -6.05 -12.95 -26.21
N VAL A 250 -5.73 -12.21 -25.14
CA VAL A 250 -6.27 -12.46 -23.80
C VAL A 250 -6.84 -11.19 -23.20
N LYS A 251 -7.59 -11.34 -22.11
CA LYS A 251 -8.18 -10.24 -21.37
C LYS A 251 -7.39 -9.99 -20.08
N GLU A 252 -6.43 -9.13 -20.15
CA GLU A 252 -5.66 -8.62 -18.99
C GLU A 252 -5.69 -7.10 -18.94
N PHE A 253 -5.05 -6.50 -17.95
CA PHE A 253 -4.96 -5.07 -17.79
C PHE A 253 -3.53 -4.62 -17.54
N LEU A 254 -3.27 -3.35 -17.81
CA LEU A 254 -2.11 -2.64 -17.32
C LEU A 254 -2.53 -1.65 -16.24
N PHE A 255 -1.62 -1.32 -15.34
CA PHE A 255 -1.83 -0.26 -14.37
C PHE A 255 -0.74 0.83 -14.46
N SER A 256 -1.08 2.03 -14.04
CA SER A 256 -0.14 3.14 -13.91
C SER A 256 0.35 3.22 -12.48
N SER A 257 1.67 3.16 -12.28
CA SER A 257 2.30 3.34 -10.96
C SER A 257 2.05 4.73 -10.37
N ASP A 258 1.95 5.76 -11.20
CA ASP A 258 1.66 7.13 -10.75
C ASP A 258 0.22 7.27 -10.25
N LYS A 259 -0.75 6.69 -10.99
CA LYS A 259 -2.14 6.63 -10.51
C LYS A 259 -2.24 5.80 -9.23
N LEU A 260 -1.54 4.67 -9.17
CA LEU A 260 -1.48 3.81 -7.98
C LEU A 260 -0.91 4.57 -6.77
N ARG A 261 0.19 5.31 -6.95
CA ARG A 261 0.79 6.16 -5.90
C ARG A 261 -0.20 7.19 -5.38
N LYS A 262 -0.90 7.88 -6.30
CA LYS A 262 -1.93 8.85 -5.92
C LYS A 262 -3.03 8.21 -5.09
N ILE A 263 -3.56 7.06 -5.51
CA ILE A 263 -4.62 6.35 -4.76
C ILE A 263 -4.10 5.91 -3.38
N CYS A 264 -2.85 5.46 -3.27
CA CYS A 264 -2.25 5.13 -1.98
C CYS A 264 -2.21 6.35 -1.07
N TRP A 265 -1.73 7.52 -1.55
CA TRP A 265 -1.75 8.77 -0.79
C TRP A 265 -3.16 9.17 -0.35
N ASP A 266 -4.14 9.12 -1.26
CA ASP A 266 -5.53 9.46 -0.95
C ASP A 266 -6.09 8.56 0.17
N LYS A 267 -5.77 7.26 0.14
CA LYS A 267 -6.20 6.30 1.18
C LYS A 267 -5.46 6.50 2.51
N LEU A 268 -4.15 6.69 2.48
CA LEU A 268 -3.34 6.95 3.69
C LEU A 268 -3.85 8.21 4.41
N ASN A 269 -4.04 9.30 3.67
CA ASN A 269 -4.57 10.56 4.21
C ASN A 269 -6.01 10.41 4.74
N LYS A 270 -6.87 9.73 3.97
CA LYS A 270 -8.27 9.52 4.34
C LYS A 270 -8.43 8.81 5.69
N TYR A 271 -7.56 7.83 5.96
CA TYR A 271 -7.64 7.03 7.19
C TYR A 271 -6.67 7.49 8.28
N GLY A 272 -5.98 8.61 8.08
CA GLY A 272 -5.14 9.24 9.11
C GLY A 272 -3.87 8.45 9.44
N VAL A 273 -3.23 7.87 8.42
CA VAL A 273 -1.92 7.23 8.57
C VAL A 273 -0.84 8.30 8.64
N ASP A 274 0.01 8.26 9.66
CA ASP A 274 1.17 9.14 9.78
C ASP A 274 2.30 8.60 8.88
N VAL A 275 2.63 9.31 7.80
CA VAL A 275 3.64 8.89 6.81
C VAL A 275 4.95 9.62 7.04
N MET A 276 5.99 8.87 7.41
CA MET A 276 7.34 9.36 7.67
C MET A 276 8.25 9.07 6.49
N LEU A 277 8.33 10.00 5.55
CA LEU A 277 9.25 9.95 4.40
C LEU A 277 10.69 10.29 4.83
N ASN A 278 11.67 9.93 3.97
CA ASN A 278 13.10 10.11 4.23
C ASN A 278 13.53 9.55 5.60
N THR A 279 12.78 8.55 6.09
CA THR A 279 12.97 8.00 7.43
C THR A 279 13.24 6.50 7.37
N LYS A 280 14.49 6.12 7.62
CA LYS A 280 14.87 4.71 7.82
C LYS A 280 14.42 4.29 9.21
N TYR A 281 13.57 3.26 9.28
CA TYR A 281 13.15 2.68 10.56
C TYR A 281 14.34 2.06 11.29
N VAL A 282 14.49 2.39 12.56
CA VAL A 282 15.49 1.82 13.48
C VAL A 282 14.76 1.39 14.75
N ASP A 283 14.76 0.10 15.01
CA ASP A 283 13.99 -0.54 16.08
C ASP A 283 14.21 0.12 17.45
N SER A 284 15.46 0.40 17.81
CA SER A 284 15.80 1.05 19.09
C SER A 284 15.28 2.49 19.25
N LYS A 285 14.99 3.18 18.14
CA LYS A 285 14.55 4.58 18.13
C LYS A 285 13.03 4.72 18.16
N TYR A 286 12.31 3.76 17.58
CA TYR A 286 10.86 3.82 17.36
C TYR A 286 10.09 2.72 18.11
N ASN A 287 10.73 2.09 19.11
CA ASN A 287 10.23 0.91 19.83
C ASN A 287 9.07 1.22 20.82
N ASN A 288 8.23 2.20 20.47
CA ASN A 288 7.02 2.52 21.24
C ASN A 288 5.74 1.95 20.61
N ASP A 289 5.88 1.26 19.46
CA ASP A 289 4.75 0.64 18.79
C ASP A 289 4.46 -0.76 19.34
N ASP A 290 3.18 -1.11 19.46
CA ASP A 290 2.76 -2.45 19.91
C ASP A 290 3.13 -3.53 18.89
N TYR A 291 3.15 -3.17 17.61
CA TYR A 291 3.47 -4.06 16.50
C TYR A 291 4.36 -3.40 15.46
N VAL A 292 5.24 -4.19 14.86
CA VAL A 292 6.05 -3.80 13.71
C VAL A 292 5.75 -4.74 12.54
N ILE A 293 5.31 -4.19 11.41
CA ILE A 293 5.03 -4.94 10.19
C ILE A 293 6.08 -4.61 9.14
N ASN A 294 6.90 -5.60 8.82
CA ASN A 294 7.99 -5.48 7.88
C ASN A 294 7.52 -5.76 6.44
N THR A 295 7.51 -4.73 5.59
CA THR A 295 7.15 -4.80 4.16
C THR A 295 8.28 -4.30 3.25
N THR A 296 9.52 -4.45 3.69
CA THR A 296 10.70 -3.85 3.04
C THR A 296 11.24 -4.63 1.84
N TYR A 297 10.57 -5.72 1.40
CA TYR A 297 10.89 -6.52 0.21
C TYR A 297 12.35 -7.03 0.22
N ALA A 298 13.23 -6.50 -0.63
CA ALA A 298 14.64 -6.91 -0.69
C ALA A 298 15.43 -6.64 0.62
N ASN A 299 14.86 -5.87 1.56
CA ASN A 299 15.49 -5.53 2.84
C ASN A 299 14.82 -6.21 4.04
N LEU A 300 14.03 -7.27 3.84
CA LEU A 300 13.31 -7.97 4.91
C LEU A 300 14.21 -8.34 6.09
N ASN A 301 15.40 -8.85 5.81
CA ASN A 301 16.33 -9.28 6.85
C ASN A 301 16.87 -8.15 7.72
N GLN A 302 16.81 -6.88 7.28
CA GLN A 302 17.35 -5.75 8.06
C GLN A 302 16.63 -5.55 9.39
N LEU A 303 15.37 -5.96 9.49
CA LEU A 303 14.54 -5.84 10.70
C LEU A 303 14.39 -7.18 11.44
N LEU A 304 15.01 -8.25 10.97
CA LEU A 304 14.90 -9.56 11.60
C LEU A 304 16.14 -9.85 12.45
N PRO A 305 15.95 -10.46 13.62
CA PRO A 305 17.05 -11.03 14.39
C PRO A 305 17.85 -12.02 13.53
N ILE A 306 19.16 -12.11 13.74
CA ILE A 306 20.08 -12.91 12.93
C ILE A 306 19.60 -14.36 12.77
N ASN A 307 19.06 -14.96 13.84
CA ASN A 307 18.57 -16.35 13.85
C ASN A 307 17.24 -16.54 13.08
N LYS A 308 16.59 -15.47 12.65
CA LYS A 308 15.35 -15.48 11.83
C LYS A 308 15.60 -15.04 10.38
N GLN A 309 16.80 -14.57 10.07
CA GLN A 309 17.17 -14.16 8.73
C GLN A 309 17.30 -15.39 7.82
N ARG A 310 16.79 -15.25 6.58
CA ARG A 310 16.85 -16.30 5.55
C ARG A 310 17.70 -15.83 4.37
N ASP A 311 18.27 -16.78 3.65
CA ASP A 311 18.91 -16.49 2.38
C ASP A 311 17.83 -16.33 1.29
N TYR A 312 18.04 -15.31 0.47
CA TYR A 312 17.23 -15.03 -0.71
C TYR A 312 18.14 -14.90 -1.93
N GLN A 313 17.60 -15.20 -3.10
CA GLN A 313 18.23 -14.82 -4.35
C GLN A 313 17.82 -13.39 -4.68
N PHE A 314 18.80 -12.53 -4.84
CA PHE A 314 18.61 -11.15 -5.27
C PHE A 314 19.13 -10.97 -6.67
N GLU A 315 18.36 -10.30 -7.51
CA GLU A 315 18.76 -9.98 -8.89
C GLU A 315 18.58 -8.48 -9.13
N LEU A 316 19.66 -7.80 -9.49
CA LEU A 316 19.60 -6.44 -9.97
C LEU A 316 19.16 -6.46 -11.44
N CYS A 317 17.96 -5.97 -11.69
CA CYS A 317 17.31 -6.04 -13.00
C CYS A 317 17.15 -4.68 -13.66
N GLU A 318 17.39 -4.65 -14.96
CA GLU A 318 17.10 -3.54 -15.86
C GLU A 318 15.74 -3.70 -16.53
N LYS A 319 15.02 -2.61 -16.70
CA LYS A 319 13.79 -2.47 -17.47
C LYS A 319 13.95 -1.33 -18.48
N PRO A 320 14.39 -1.63 -19.71
CA PRO A 320 14.50 -0.63 -20.76
C PRO A 320 13.14 -0.06 -21.14
N VAL A 321 13.09 1.26 -21.30
CA VAL A 321 11.95 2.00 -21.82
C VAL A 321 12.29 2.42 -23.25
N ILE A 322 11.43 2.06 -24.18
CA ILE A 322 11.66 2.23 -25.62
C ILE A 322 10.44 2.84 -26.31
N LYS A 323 10.68 3.52 -27.42
CA LYS A 323 9.63 3.94 -28.36
C LYS A 323 9.66 3.00 -29.56
N LEU A 324 8.58 2.27 -29.77
CA LEU A 324 8.42 1.28 -30.83
C LEU A 324 7.75 1.87 -32.09
N PRO A 325 7.89 1.22 -33.26
CA PRO A 325 7.11 1.51 -34.46
C PRO A 325 5.61 1.45 -34.25
N LYS A 326 4.81 2.11 -35.11
CA LYS A 326 3.35 2.27 -34.96
C LYS A 326 2.60 0.96 -34.81
N GLN A 327 3.07 -0.12 -35.44
CA GLN A 327 2.43 -1.45 -35.38
C GLN A 327 2.34 -2.04 -33.98
N TYR A 328 3.17 -1.58 -33.06
CA TYR A 328 3.19 -2.01 -31.65
C TYR A 328 2.35 -1.12 -30.73
N LYS A 329 1.77 -0.05 -31.27
CA LYS A 329 0.98 0.87 -30.43
C LYS A 329 -0.13 0.13 -29.70
N ASN A 330 -0.25 0.34 -28.40
CA ASN A 330 -1.22 -0.28 -27.50
C ASN A 330 -1.21 -1.81 -27.53
N LYS A 331 -0.09 -2.44 -27.80
CA LYS A 331 0.06 -3.89 -27.80
C LYS A 331 1.00 -4.33 -26.69
N SER A 332 0.53 -5.22 -25.86
CA SER A 332 1.28 -5.92 -24.83
C SER A 332 1.50 -7.35 -25.32
N VAL A 333 2.73 -7.77 -25.48
CA VAL A 333 3.09 -9.07 -26.05
C VAL A 333 4.10 -9.78 -25.17
N VAL A 334 3.80 -11.03 -24.81
CA VAL A 334 4.69 -11.91 -24.06
C VAL A 334 5.01 -13.12 -24.91
N ILE A 335 6.28 -13.39 -25.09
CA ILE A 335 6.77 -14.66 -25.66
C ILE A 335 7.01 -15.62 -24.50
N MET A 336 6.49 -16.83 -24.59
CA MET A 336 6.61 -17.87 -23.54
C MET A 336 6.73 -19.29 -24.14
N ASP A 337 6.98 -20.28 -23.35
CA ASP A 337 7.36 -20.29 -21.93
C ASP A 337 8.81 -20.72 -21.84
N GLY A 338 9.68 -19.81 -21.30
CA GLY A 338 11.13 -20.07 -21.27
C GLY A 338 11.95 -18.79 -21.12
N PRO A 339 13.20 -18.76 -21.56
CA PRO A 339 14.13 -17.64 -21.40
C PRO A 339 13.85 -16.52 -22.41
N PHE A 340 12.62 -16.08 -22.52
CA PHE A 340 12.13 -15.15 -23.53
C PHE A 340 11.89 -13.75 -22.96
N MET A 341 11.01 -13.02 -23.62
CA MET A 341 10.83 -11.59 -23.40
C MET A 341 9.38 -11.14 -23.51
N CYS A 342 9.16 -9.92 -23.06
CA CYS A 342 7.90 -9.20 -23.28
C CYS A 342 8.13 -7.72 -23.62
N ILE A 343 7.12 -7.13 -24.25
CA ILE A 343 6.99 -5.69 -24.47
C ILE A 343 5.61 -5.26 -23.95
N ASP A 344 5.57 -4.25 -23.10
CA ASP A 344 4.34 -3.77 -22.48
C ASP A 344 4.23 -2.26 -22.59
N PRO A 345 3.07 -1.68 -23.00
CA PRO A 345 2.87 -0.24 -22.98
C PRO A 345 3.15 0.37 -21.61
N TYR A 346 3.87 1.49 -21.60
CA TYR A 346 4.20 2.25 -20.39
C TYR A 346 3.19 3.38 -20.17
N GLY A 347 2.11 3.06 -19.48
CA GLY A 347 1.01 4.00 -19.24
C GLY A 347 0.48 4.60 -20.55
N ASP A 348 0.16 5.89 -20.52
CA ASP A 348 -0.34 6.66 -21.68
C ASP A 348 0.79 7.41 -22.42
N THR A 349 2.06 7.05 -22.20
CA THR A 349 3.23 7.76 -22.75
C THR A 349 3.49 7.49 -24.22
N GLY A 350 2.90 6.45 -24.79
CA GLY A 350 3.22 5.93 -26.13
C GLY A 350 4.58 5.20 -26.20
N TRP A 351 5.21 4.95 -25.07
CA TRP A 351 6.42 4.12 -24.91
C TRP A 351 6.05 2.71 -24.48
N HIS A 352 7.07 1.83 -24.47
CA HIS A 352 6.95 0.47 -23.97
C HIS A 352 8.08 0.17 -23.00
N VAL A 353 7.82 -0.73 -22.06
CA VAL A 353 8.83 -1.35 -21.20
C VAL A 353 9.15 -2.72 -21.76
N MET A 354 10.45 -3.02 -21.88
CA MET A 354 10.90 -4.37 -22.23
C MET A 354 11.17 -5.19 -20.98
N GLY A 355 10.76 -6.44 -21.02
CA GLY A 355 11.19 -7.48 -20.09
C GLY A 355 11.98 -8.55 -20.84
N ASN A 356 12.99 -9.11 -20.21
CA ASN A 356 13.73 -10.25 -20.72
C ASN A 356 14.19 -11.09 -19.54
N VAL A 357 14.07 -12.42 -19.66
CA VAL A 357 14.38 -13.32 -18.55
C VAL A 357 15.89 -13.37 -18.28
N VAL A 358 16.71 -13.30 -19.34
CA VAL A 358 18.17 -13.44 -19.27
C VAL A 358 18.86 -12.08 -19.18
N HIS A 359 18.56 -11.19 -20.15
CA HIS A 359 19.32 -9.94 -20.33
C HIS A 359 18.94 -8.83 -19.38
N ALA A 360 17.81 -8.96 -18.63
CA ALA A 360 17.45 -8.01 -17.61
C ALA A 360 18.40 -8.03 -16.40
N ILE A 361 19.08 -9.14 -16.16
CA ILE A 361 19.88 -9.35 -14.96
C ILE A 361 21.29 -8.81 -15.16
N HIS A 362 21.71 -7.87 -14.31
CA HIS A 362 23.08 -7.33 -14.27
C HIS A 362 23.95 -8.03 -13.22
N SER A 363 23.35 -8.42 -12.09
CA SER A 363 24.01 -9.20 -11.06
C SER A 363 23.03 -10.06 -10.30
N THR A 364 23.52 -11.17 -9.79
CA THR A 364 22.77 -12.11 -8.92
C THR A 364 23.65 -12.48 -7.73
N ASN A 365 23.06 -12.44 -6.53
CA ASN A 365 23.66 -13.05 -5.35
C ASN A 365 22.61 -13.84 -4.56
N VAL A 366 23.08 -14.84 -3.81
CA VAL A 366 22.28 -15.57 -2.83
C VAL A 366 22.87 -15.28 -1.46
N GLY A 367 22.07 -14.74 -0.56
CA GLY A 367 22.53 -14.34 0.75
C GLY A 367 21.47 -13.62 1.58
N LYS A 368 21.90 -13.02 2.69
CA LYS A 368 21.01 -12.29 3.60
C LYS A 368 20.59 -10.93 3.06
N PHE A 369 21.43 -10.31 2.24
CA PHE A 369 21.25 -8.96 1.71
C PHE A 369 21.62 -8.90 0.22
N PRO A 370 21.02 -7.96 -0.53
CA PRO A 370 21.42 -7.73 -1.91
C PRO A 370 22.85 -7.17 -1.98
N GLU A 371 23.67 -7.79 -2.82
CA GLU A 371 25.02 -7.35 -3.14
C GLU A 371 25.11 -6.93 -4.60
N TYR A 372 25.71 -5.79 -4.86
CA TYR A 372 25.87 -5.24 -6.20
C TYR A 372 27.04 -4.27 -6.30
N ASP A 373 27.51 -4.01 -7.50
CA ASP A 373 28.59 -3.07 -7.77
C ASP A 373 28.09 -1.62 -7.60
N LYS A 374 28.81 -0.79 -6.86
CA LYS A 374 28.50 0.62 -6.58
C LYS A 374 28.27 1.48 -7.81
N LYS A 375 28.77 1.07 -8.99
CA LYS A 375 28.48 1.75 -10.25
C LYS A 375 26.98 1.84 -10.60
N PHE A 376 26.12 1.05 -9.92
CA PHE A 376 24.67 1.12 -10.06
C PHE A 376 23.97 2.05 -9.05
N ASP A 377 24.67 2.67 -8.10
CA ASP A 377 24.07 3.53 -7.07
C ASP A 377 23.24 4.67 -7.66
N ASP A 378 23.73 5.29 -8.73
CA ASP A 378 23.07 6.38 -9.43
C ASP A 378 21.95 5.92 -10.39
N LEU A 379 21.81 4.61 -10.59
CA LEU A 379 20.80 4.00 -11.47
C LEU A 379 19.67 3.34 -10.68
N LEU A 380 19.98 2.78 -9.52
CA LEU A 380 19.08 1.93 -8.75
C LEU A 380 17.90 2.73 -8.17
N ASN A 381 16.68 2.35 -8.57
CA ASN A 381 15.42 2.96 -8.11
C ASN A 381 15.28 4.46 -8.43
N LYS A 382 15.95 4.96 -9.45
CA LYS A 382 15.89 6.39 -9.89
C LYS A 382 14.82 6.68 -10.93
N GLY A 383 13.89 5.73 -11.18
CA GLY A 383 12.95 5.84 -12.28
C GLY A 383 13.64 5.67 -13.65
N ILE A 384 13.18 6.39 -14.67
CA ILE A 384 13.80 6.32 -16.01
C ILE A 384 15.07 7.15 -16.03
N VAL A 385 16.22 6.48 -16.07
CA VAL A 385 17.51 7.10 -16.27
C VAL A 385 17.76 7.21 -17.80
N LYS A 386 17.82 8.43 -18.31
CA LYS A 386 18.13 8.69 -19.72
C LYS A 386 19.61 8.45 -19.99
N ASN A 387 19.92 7.80 -21.13
CA ASN A 387 21.29 7.46 -21.51
C ASN A 387 22.12 6.85 -20.38
N PRO A 388 21.63 5.76 -19.74
CA PRO A 388 22.32 5.16 -18.61
C PRO A 388 23.73 4.70 -19.06
N PRO A 389 24.78 4.93 -18.24
CA PRO A 389 26.16 4.54 -18.59
C PRO A 389 26.32 3.01 -18.65
N ILE A 390 25.41 2.28 -18.04
CA ILE A 390 25.36 0.82 -18.04
C ILE A 390 23.97 0.41 -18.50
N THR A 391 23.90 -0.38 -19.58
CA THR A 391 22.63 -0.92 -20.09
C THR A 391 22.88 -2.16 -20.94
N ASN A 392 21.96 -3.09 -20.90
CA ASN A 392 21.92 -4.26 -21.77
C ASN A 392 20.98 -4.06 -22.98
N ILE A 393 20.54 -2.83 -23.29
CA ILE A 393 19.54 -2.56 -24.34
C ILE A 393 19.86 -3.27 -25.66
N ASN A 394 21.12 -3.29 -26.08
CA ASN A 394 21.50 -3.95 -27.33
C ASN A 394 21.21 -5.45 -27.29
N LYS A 395 21.47 -6.13 -26.16
CA LYS A 395 21.15 -7.55 -25.97
C LYS A 395 19.64 -7.79 -25.96
N PHE A 396 18.87 -6.88 -25.39
CA PHE A 396 17.41 -6.95 -25.44
C PHE A 396 16.90 -6.86 -26.87
N ILE A 397 17.40 -5.92 -27.66
CA ILE A 397 16.99 -5.74 -29.05
C ILE A 397 17.42 -6.94 -29.90
N GLU A 398 18.65 -7.43 -29.74
CA GLU A 398 19.13 -8.61 -30.50
C GLU A 398 18.28 -9.86 -30.21
N SER A 399 17.96 -10.13 -28.96
CA SER A 399 17.08 -11.27 -28.62
C SER A 399 15.64 -11.05 -29.11
N ALA A 400 15.19 -9.79 -29.21
CA ALA A 400 13.85 -9.45 -29.70
C ALA A 400 13.68 -9.62 -31.20
N LYS A 401 14.73 -9.41 -31.99
CA LYS A 401 14.70 -9.56 -33.46
C LYS A 401 14.23 -10.94 -33.91
N MET A 402 14.46 -11.96 -33.10
CA MET A 402 14.00 -13.31 -33.39
C MET A 402 12.48 -13.38 -33.52
N PHE A 403 11.75 -12.60 -32.73
CA PHE A 403 10.29 -12.70 -32.61
C PHE A 403 9.55 -11.54 -33.25
N PHE A 404 10.13 -10.33 -33.21
CA PHE A 404 9.46 -9.08 -33.51
C PHE A 404 10.06 -8.39 -34.74
N LYS A 405 9.27 -8.25 -35.81
CA LYS A 405 9.68 -7.54 -37.01
C LYS A 405 9.88 -6.04 -36.74
N ASP A 406 10.91 -5.46 -37.30
CA ASP A 406 11.25 -4.04 -37.18
C ASP A 406 11.55 -3.56 -35.74
N ILE A 407 11.81 -4.45 -34.81
CA ILE A 407 12.12 -4.12 -33.40
C ILE A 407 13.45 -3.32 -33.31
N GLU A 408 14.36 -3.52 -34.24
CA GLU A 408 15.64 -2.78 -34.36
C GLU A 408 15.44 -1.29 -34.65
N LYS A 409 14.25 -0.86 -35.11
CA LYS A 409 13.85 0.54 -35.28
C LYS A 409 13.42 1.18 -33.95
N ALA A 410 13.43 0.44 -32.84
CA ALA A 410 13.13 0.96 -31.51
C ALA A 410 14.12 2.08 -31.12
N LYS A 411 13.58 3.13 -30.47
CA LYS A 411 14.41 4.19 -29.89
C LYS A 411 14.48 3.98 -28.38
N HIS A 412 15.69 3.82 -27.86
CA HIS A 412 15.91 3.76 -26.42
C HIS A 412 15.62 5.12 -25.78
N ILE A 413 14.71 5.17 -24.83
CA ILE A 413 14.33 6.38 -24.07
C ILE A 413 15.17 6.48 -22.80
N GLY A 414 15.45 5.35 -22.17
CA GLY A 414 16.21 5.18 -20.94
C GLY A 414 15.93 3.84 -20.31
N SER A 415 16.51 3.59 -19.15
CA SER A 415 16.29 2.34 -18.42
C SER A 415 15.98 2.60 -16.95
N MET A 416 15.21 1.71 -16.35
CA MET A 416 14.93 1.66 -14.92
C MET A 416 15.63 0.45 -14.32
N PHE A 417 16.11 0.59 -13.08
CA PHE A 417 16.84 -0.46 -12.37
C PHE A 417 16.25 -0.70 -10.99
N THR A 418 16.05 -1.97 -10.63
CA THR A 418 15.53 -2.36 -9.31
C THR A 418 15.94 -3.78 -8.96
N PHE A 419 15.80 -4.16 -7.70
CA PHE A 419 15.95 -5.57 -7.26
C PHE A 419 14.65 -6.35 -7.45
N ARG A 420 14.80 -7.64 -7.75
CA ARG A 420 13.77 -8.67 -7.61
C ARG A 420 14.30 -9.86 -6.83
#